data_3cf2df3574b8a621900a29389775f9f4
#
_entry.id   3cf2df3574b8a621900a29389775f9f4
#
_cell.length_a   1.000
_cell.length_b   1.000
_cell.length_c   1.000
_cell.angle_alpha   90.00
_cell.angle_beta   90.00
_cell.angle_gamma   90.00
#
_symmetry.space_group_name_H-M   'P 1'
#
loop_
_entity.id
_entity.type
_entity.pdbx_description
1 polymer ?
#
loop_
_entity_poly.entity_id
_entity_poly.type
_entity_poly.pdbx_seq_one_letter_code
_entity_poly.pdbx_strand_id
1 'polypeptide(L)'
;MTDTAFHTVFGSLDCYTRGDIEITSGSAKHYAFSNVFDIASKSAPYEKVVAGKNLEYVIEVLRTDGESPWFACAHDEFAIQMDGEVRIEFIKLDNPPAAGRGTVSAGSHPAGREMGYVVLRTGHQALLPAGCAYRFIAGRPGVALVQTVLGELSVEKWADICVH
;
A
#
# COMPACT_ATOMS: atom_id res chain seq x y z
N MET A 1 -24.94 35.58 7.52
CA MET A 1 -24.58 34.15 7.67
C MET A 1 -23.66 33.82 6.51
N THR A 2 -22.37 33.61 6.78
CA THR A 2 -21.43 33.17 5.74
C THR A 2 -21.69 31.70 5.48
N ASP A 3 -22.16 31.43 4.28
CA ASP A 3 -22.34 30.07 3.78
C ASP A 3 -20.96 29.42 3.67
N THR A 4 -20.60 28.60 4.68
CA THR A 4 -19.35 27.85 4.66
C THR A 4 -19.55 26.63 3.78
N ALA A 5 -19.32 26.78 2.50
CA ALA A 5 -19.32 25.66 1.59
C ALA A 5 -18.16 24.71 1.96
N PHE A 6 -18.51 23.52 2.43
CA PHE A 6 -17.52 22.45 2.68
C PHE A 6 -17.13 21.83 1.34
N HIS A 7 -15.84 21.92 1.02
CA HIS A 7 -15.28 21.25 -0.15
C HIS A 7 -14.44 20.06 0.27
N THR A 8 -14.70 18.90 -0.30
CA THR A 8 -13.80 17.75 -0.13
C THR A 8 -12.55 17.98 -0.96
N VAL A 9 -11.39 17.99 -0.31
CA VAL A 9 -10.09 18.09 -0.96
C VAL A 9 -9.46 16.70 -0.99
N PHE A 10 -9.16 16.22 -2.20
CA PHE A 10 -8.42 14.98 -2.38
C PHE A 10 -6.93 15.31 -2.51
N GLY A 11 -6.09 14.62 -1.73
CA GLY A 11 -4.64 14.71 -1.87
C GLY A 11 -4.14 13.93 -3.09
N SER A 12 -2.95 14.29 -3.56
CA SER A 12 -2.20 13.59 -4.60
C SER A 12 -0.71 13.70 -4.32
N LEU A 13 0.13 12.95 -5.04
CA LEU A 13 1.60 13.10 -4.93
C LEU A 13 2.08 14.50 -5.25
N ASP A 14 1.41 15.19 -6.16
CA ASP A 14 1.77 16.54 -6.60
C ASP A 14 1.17 17.65 -5.71
N CYS A 15 0.11 17.32 -4.97
CA CYS A 15 -0.61 18.30 -4.16
C CYS A 15 -1.17 17.65 -2.89
N TYR A 16 -0.46 17.79 -1.79
CA TYR A 16 -0.91 17.31 -0.48
C TYR A 16 -0.45 18.24 0.65
N THR A 17 -1.19 18.18 1.77
CA THR A 17 -0.79 18.80 3.03
C THR A 17 -0.20 17.73 3.91
N ARG A 18 1.00 17.95 4.42
CA ARG A 18 1.71 16.96 5.25
C ARG A 18 0.97 16.65 6.55
N GLY A 19 0.33 17.66 7.12
CA GLY A 19 -0.31 17.56 8.43
C GLY A 19 0.69 17.65 9.57
N ASP A 20 0.18 17.67 10.78
CA ASP A 20 0.94 17.76 12.03
C ASP A 20 0.43 16.71 13.02
N ILE A 21 1.30 16.30 13.93
CA ILE A 21 0.97 15.42 15.06
C ILE A 21 1.68 15.91 16.31
N GLU A 22 0.95 15.99 17.41
CA GLU A 22 1.50 16.22 18.73
C GLU A 22 1.38 14.94 19.56
N ILE A 23 2.51 14.44 20.07
CA ILE A 23 2.55 13.25 20.92
C ILE A 23 2.85 13.71 22.35
N THR A 24 1.84 13.67 23.20
CA THR A 24 1.97 14.06 24.61
C THR A 24 2.50 12.92 25.48
N SER A 25 2.31 11.67 25.07
CA SER A 25 2.83 10.49 25.75
C SER A 25 2.83 9.26 24.81
N GLY A 26 3.65 8.27 25.13
CA GLY A 26 3.72 7.02 24.40
C GLY A 26 4.79 7.01 23.29
N SER A 27 4.69 6.05 22.39
CA SER A 27 5.62 5.86 21.28
C SER A 27 5.05 6.34 19.96
N ALA A 28 5.83 7.06 19.17
CA ALA A 28 5.44 7.55 17.85
C ALA A 28 4.86 6.45 16.94
N LYS A 29 5.39 5.23 17.03
CA LYS A 29 4.89 4.08 16.24
C LYS A 29 3.45 3.66 16.58
N HIS A 30 2.94 4.02 17.75
CA HIS A 30 1.54 3.76 18.15
C HIS A 30 0.58 4.85 17.66
N TYR A 31 1.11 6.01 17.30
CA TYR A 31 0.35 7.20 16.89
C TYR A 31 0.89 7.80 15.59
N ALA A 32 1.55 6.97 14.76
CA ALA A 32 2.10 7.46 13.51
C ALA A 32 0.97 7.79 12.52
N PHE A 33 0.59 9.04 12.49
CA PHE A 33 -0.31 9.61 11.51
C PHE A 33 0.53 10.38 10.50
N SER A 34 1.08 9.65 9.53
CA SER A 34 1.84 10.24 8.45
C SER A 34 0.95 10.46 7.24
N ASN A 35 1.23 11.51 6.48
CA ASN A 35 0.58 11.67 5.19
C ASN A 35 1.10 10.60 4.22
N VAL A 36 0.20 9.80 3.67
CA VAL A 36 0.55 8.69 2.77
C VAL A 36 1.24 9.17 1.49
N PHE A 37 0.93 10.37 1.01
CA PHE A 37 1.57 10.96 -0.16
C PHE A 37 3.01 11.39 0.17
N ASP A 38 3.27 11.93 1.37
CA ASP A 38 4.62 12.27 1.83
C ASP A 38 5.49 11.01 1.93
N ILE A 39 4.95 9.92 2.48
CA ILE A 39 5.64 8.63 2.53
C ILE A 39 5.98 8.16 1.12
N ALA A 40 4.99 8.09 0.22
CA ALA A 40 5.19 7.62 -1.14
C ALA A 40 6.19 8.48 -1.93
N SER A 41 6.20 9.80 -1.73
CA SER A 41 7.13 10.72 -2.40
C SER A 41 8.60 10.44 -2.07
N LYS A 42 8.87 9.86 -0.90
CA LYS A 42 10.21 9.54 -0.38
C LYS A 42 10.57 8.05 -0.51
N SER A 43 9.64 7.23 -1.00
CA SER A 43 9.83 5.78 -1.12
C SER A 43 10.30 5.39 -2.50
N ALA A 44 11.06 4.30 -2.59
CA ALA A 44 11.34 3.64 -3.85
C ALA A 44 10.03 3.04 -4.43
N PRO A 45 9.94 2.85 -5.76
CA PRO A 45 8.80 2.16 -6.36
C PRO A 45 8.54 0.81 -5.69
N TYR A 46 7.29 0.61 -5.26
CA TYR A 46 6.80 -0.61 -4.61
C TYR A 46 7.49 -1.02 -3.31
N GLU A 47 8.27 -0.13 -2.69
CA GLU A 47 8.72 -0.30 -1.31
C GLU A 47 7.50 -0.31 -0.38
N LYS A 48 7.35 -1.36 0.43
CA LYS A 48 6.19 -1.58 1.31
C LYS A 48 6.39 -0.90 2.66
N VAL A 49 6.19 0.42 2.70
CA VAL A 49 6.43 1.23 3.91
C VAL A 49 5.25 1.16 4.85
N VAL A 50 5.46 0.65 6.06
CA VAL A 50 4.43 0.56 7.09
C VAL A 50 4.08 1.96 7.61
N ALA A 51 2.86 2.40 7.35
CA ALA A 51 2.34 3.70 7.79
C ALA A 51 1.45 3.61 9.04
N GLY A 52 0.91 2.43 9.34
CA GLY A 52 0.12 2.15 10.52
C GLY A 52 0.24 0.69 10.93
N LYS A 53 0.18 0.43 12.24
CA LYS A 53 0.35 -0.91 12.79
C LYS A 53 -0.54 -1.12 14.01
N ASN A 54 -1.21 -2.27 14.04
CA ASN A 54 -1.94 -2.74 15.21
C ASN A 54 -1.62 -4.23 15.42
N LEU A 55 -0.78 -4.52 16.40
CA LEU A 55 -0.19 -5.83 16.61
C LEU A 55 0.57 -6.29 15.35
N GLU A 56 0.06 -7.30 14.65
CA GLU A 56 0.64 -7.83 13.42
C GLU A 56 0.01 -7.26 12.14
N TYR A 57 -1.15 -6.59 12.25
CA TYR A 57 -1.82 -5.97 11.11
C TYR A 57 -1.19 -4.62 10.78
N VAL A 58 -0.92 -4.42 9.50
CA VAL A 58 -0.27 -3.20 9.00
C VAL A 58 -1.03 -2.61 7.82
N ILE A 59 -0.89 -1.30 7.67
CA ILE A 59 -1.20 -0.60 6.44
C ILE A 59 0.13 -0.18 5.83
N GLU A 60 0.41 -0.67 4.64
CA GLU A 60 1.60 -0.33 3.86
C GLU A 60 1.26 0.71 2.81
N VAL A 61 2.12 1.70 2.66
CA VAL A 61 2.08 2.68 1.57
C VAL A 61 3.05 2.24 0.49
N LEU A 62 2.57 2.22 -0.75
CA LEU A 62 3.36 1.92 -1.94
C LEU A 62 3.36 3.12 -2.88
N ARG A 63 4.53 3.56 -3.32
CA ARG A 63 4.64 4.37 -4.53
C ARG A 63 4.46 3.46 -5.74
N THR A 64 3.35 3.62 -6.46
CA THR A 64 3.11 2.87 -7.69
C THR A 64 3.81 3.59 -8.84
N ASP A 65 4.86 2.99 -9.43
CA ASP A 65 5.65 3.59 -10.49
C ASP A 65 6.32 2.48 -11.31
N GLY A 66 5.92 2.34 -12.57
CA GLY A 66 6.36 1.25 -13.43
C GLY A 66 5.74 -0.09 -13.04
N GLU A 67 6.50 -1.17 -13.17
CA GLU A 67 6.08 -2.54 -12.91
C GLU A 67 6.68 -3.05 -11.59
N SER A 68 5.85 -3.62 -10.72
CA SER A 68 6.32 -4.23 -9.48
C SER A 68 6.86 -5.63 -9.70
N PRO A 69 7.63 -6.18 -8.72
CA PRO A 69 7.77 -7.62 -8.59
C PRO A 69 6.42 -8.31 -8.44
N TRP A 70 6.39 -9.62 -8.65
CA TRP A 70 5.25 -10.44 -8.26
C TRP A 70 5.26 -10.67 -6.74
N PHE A 71 4.14 -10.38 -6.12
CA PHE A 71 3.88 -10.60 -4.70
C PHE A 71 2.87 -11.72 -4.52
N ALA A 72 2.88 -12.37 -3.36
CA ALA A 72 1.86 -13.34 -2.97
C ALA A 72 1.68 -13.33 -1.45
N CYS A 73 0.49 -13.75 -1.01
CA CYS A 73 0.19 -13.89 0.41
C CYS A 73 -0.65 -15.15 0.68
N ALA A 74 -0.54 -15.67 1.90
CA ALA A 74 -1.33 -16.80 2.35
C ALA A 74 -2.70 -16.41 2.91
N HIS A 75 -2.95 -15.11 3.09
CA HIS A 75 -4.23 -14.52 3.48
C HIS A 75 -4.67 -13.48 2.46
N ASP A 76 -5.92 -13.08 2.52
CA ASP A 76 -6.45 -12.01 1.69
C ASP A 76 -5.85 -10.67 2.11
N GLU A 77 -5.40 -9.89 1.15
CA GLU A 77 -4.95 -8.51 1.33
C GLU A 77 -5.90 -7.56 0.60
N PHE A 78 -5.92 -6.31 0.98
CA PHE A 78 -6.73 -5.28 0.32
C PHE A 78 -5.85 -4.15 -0.18
N ALA A 79 -6.03 -3.77 -1.45
CA ALA A 79 -5.38 -2.61 -2.04
C ALA A 79 -6.39 -1.50 -2.28
N ILE A 80 -6.00 -0.26 -1.96
CA ILE A 80 -6.77 0.95 -2.24
C ILE A 80 -5.87 1.90 -3.02
N GLN A 81 -6.32 2.34 -4.21
CA GLN A 81 -5.60 3.35 -4.98
C GLN A 81 -5.96 4.74 -4.48
N MET A 82 -4.96 5.47 -3.98
CA MET A 82 -5.12 6.81 -3.41
C MET A 82 -4.84 7.90 -4.43
N ASP A 83 -3.93 7.67 -5.39
CA ASP A 83 -3.60 8.59 -6.47
C ASP A 83 -3.12 7.83 -7.70
N GLY A 84 -3.43 8.35 -8.88
CA GLY A 84 -3.07 7.76 -10.15
C GLY A 84 -3.96 6.57 -10.55
N GLU A 85 -3.44 5.79 -11.48
CA GLU A 85 -4.09 4.57 -11.99
C GLU A 85 -3.08 3.44 -11.95
N VAL A 86 -3.53 2.26 -11.50
CA VAL A 86 -2.72 1.05 -11.48
C VAL A 86 -3.52 -0.12 -12.02
N ARG A 87 -2.88 -0.93 -12.85
CA ARG A 87 -3.38 -2.25 -13.26
C ARG A 87 -2.78 -3.29 -12.32
N ILE A 88 -3.60 -4.20 -11.82
CA ILE A 88 -3.16 -5.33 -10.99
C ILE A 88 -3.47 -6.61 -11.76
N GLU A 89 -2.44 -7.39 -12.06
CA GLU A 89 -2.54 -8.69 -12.70
C GLU A 89 -2.49 -9.82 -11.67
N PHE A 90 -3.16 -10.93 -11.95
CA PHE A 90 -3.30 -12.04 -11.02
C PHE A 90 -2.98 -13.39 -11.68
N ILE A 91 -2.28 -14.25 -10.92
CA ILE A 91 -2.01 -15.65 -11.25
C ILE A 91 -2.45 -16.51 -10.07
N LYS A 92 -3.33 -17.49 -10.28
CA LYS A 92 -3.61 -18.51 -9.28
C LYS A 92 -2.42 -19.44 -9.19
N LEU A 93 -1.73 -19.42 -8.04
CA LEU A 93 -0.50 -20.20 -7.87
C LEU A 93 -0.77 -21.70 -7.74
N ASP A 94 0.09 -22.51 -8.38
CA ASP A 94 0.11 -23.95 -8.19
C ASP A 94 0.60 -24.33 -6.79
N ASN A 95 1.55 -23.54 -6.25
CA ASN A 95 2.11 -23.71 -4.92
C ASN A 95 2.02 -22.39 -4.16
N PRO A 96 0.90 -22.13 -3.43
CA PRO A 96 0.73 -20.91 -2.66
C PRO A 96 1.68 -20.84 -1.46
N PRO A 97 2.01 -19.63 -0.96
CA PRO A 97 2.84 -19.47 0.22
C PRO A 97 2.22 -20.12 1.45
N ALA A 98 3.07 -20.55 2.38
CA ALA A 98 2.61 -21.10 3.65
C ALA A 98 1.94 -20.04 4.52
N ALA A 99 0.98 -20.46 5.35
CA ALA A 99 0.29 -19.60 6.32
C ALA A 99 1.28 -18.98 7.35
N GLY A 100 0.92 -17.83 7.92
CA GLY A 100 1.66 -17.17 8.99
C GLY A 100 2.76 -16.20 8.54
N ARG A 101 2.86 -15.94 7.23
CA ARG A 101 3.73 -14.89 6.67
C ARG A 101 2.88 -13.75 6.11
N GLY A 102 3.42 -12.53 6.17
CA GLY A 102 2.89 -11.41 5.40
C GLY A 102 3.14 -11.60 3.90
N THR A 103 3.13 -10.52 3.15
CA THR A 103 3.44 -10.53 1.72
C THR A 103 4.86 -11.08 1.49
N VAL A 104 5.00 -11.98 0.52
CA VAL A 104 6.28 -12.54 0.08
C VAL A 104 6.50 -12.31 -1.41
N SER A 105 7.74 -12.42 -1.85
CA SER A 105 8.05 -12.43 -3.29
C SER A 105 7.57 -13.75 -3.90
N ALA A 106 6.86 -13.66 -5.02
CA ALA A 106 6.43 -14.83 -5.81
C ALA A 106 7.42 -15.19 -6.94
N GLY A 107 8.61 -14.54 -6.96
CA GLY A 107 9.59 -14.73 -8.01
C GLY A 107 9.27 -13.96 -9.29
N SER A 108 10.10 -14.11 -10.33
CA SER A 108 9.93 -13.41 -11.60
C SER A 108 8.90 -14.05 -12.53
N HIS A 109 8.68 -15.35 -12.39
CA HIS A 109 7.77 -16.14 -13.22
C HIS A 109 6.96 -17.09 -12.35
N PRO A 110 5.91 -16.60 -11.66
CA PRO A 110 5.08 -17.44 -10.79
C PRO A 110 4.41 -18.56 -11.61
N ALA A 111 4.57 -19.80 -11.15
CA ALA A 111 3.90 -20.95 -11.77
C ALA A 111 2.42 -20.98 -11.34
N GLY A 112 1.54 -21.04 -12.33
CA GLY A 112 0.10 -21.08 -12.06
C GLY A 112 -0.73 -20.71 -13.29
N ARG A 113 -2.02 -20.51 -13.03
CA ARG A 113 -2.99 -20.14 -14.06
C ARG A 113 -3.29 -18.64 -14.02
N GLU A 114 -3.17 -17.96 -15.15
CA GLU A 114 -3.60 -16.58 -15.28
C GLU A 114 -5.08 -16.42 -14.92
N MET A 115 -5.38 -15.36 -14.15
CA MET A 115 -6.75 -15.03 -13.74
C MET A 115 -7.28 -13.77 -14.43
N GLY A 116 -6.38 -12.96 -15.01
CA GLY A 116 -6.71 -11.67 -15.59
C GLY A 116 -6.21 -10.50 -14.76
N TYR A 117 -6.86 -9.36 -14.88
CA TYR A 117 -6.44 -8.13 -14.22
C TYR A 117 -7.62 -7.23 -13.83
N VAL A 118 -7.36 -6.32 -12.92
CA VAL A 118 -8.24 -5.18 -12.58
C VAL A 118 -7.49 -3.87 -12.79
N VAL A 119 -8.22 -2.79 -13.05
CA VAL A 119 -7.65 -1.43 -13.12
C VAL A 119 -8.26 -0.60 -12.01
N LEU A 120 -7.41 -0.07 -11.14
CA LEU A 120 -7.82 0.81 -10.05
C LEU A 120 -7.45 2.25 -10.37
N ARG A 121 -8.41 3.14 -10.14
CA ARG A 121 -8.23 4.60 -10.12
C ARG A 121 -8.43 5.10 -8.70
N THR A 122 -8.18 6.38 -8.48
CA THR A 122 -8.34 7.02 -7.16
C THR A 122 -9.67 6.65 -6.50
N GLY A 123 -9.60 6.12 -5.28
CA GLY A 123 -10.74 5.65 -4.49
C GLY A 123 -11.20 4.22 -4.79
N HIS A 124 -10.69 3.56 -5.83
CA HIS A 124 -11.00 2.15 -6.08
C HIS A 124 -10.20 1.24 -5.14
N GLN A 125 -10.81 0.12 -4.79
CA GLN A 125 -10.18 -0.93 -4.01
C GLN A 125 -10.28 -2.29 -4.72
N ALA A 126 -9.35 -3.18 -4.41
CA ALA A 126 -9.37 -4.56 -4.86
C ALA A 126 -8.98 -5.51 -3.73
N LEU A 127 -9.57 -6.70 -3.76
CA LEU A 127 -9.08 -7.85 -3.02
C LEU A 127 -7.87 -8.43 -3.76
N LEU A 128 -6.80 -8.70 -3.02
CA LEU A 128 -5.64 -9.47 -3.46
C LEU A 128 -5.78 -10.86 -2.82
N PRO A 129 -6.28 -11.86 -3.55
CA PRO A 129 -6.75 -13.10 -2.92
C PRO A 129 -5.61 -13.96 -2.39
N ALA A 130 -5.84 -14.60 -1.27
CA ALA A 130 -4.93 -15.62 -0.72
C ALA A 130 -4.57 -16.68 -1.77
N GLY A 131 -3.30 -17.07 -1.79
CA GLY A 131 -2.79 -18.09 -2.70
C GLY A 131 -2.73 -17.67 -4.16
N CYS A 132 -2.86 -16.39 -4.45
CA CYS A 132 -2.61 -15.82 -5.77
C CYS A 132 -1.33 -15.00 -5.76
N ALA A 133 -0.60 -15.01 -6.87
CA ALA A 133 0.39 -13.99 -7.13
C ALA A 133 -0.29 -12.79 -7.78
N TYR A 134 0.18 -11.59 -7.44
CA TYR A 134 -0.27 -10.36 -8.04
C TYR A 134 0.91 -9.42 -8.31
N ARG A 135 0.78 -8.54 -9.30
CA ARG A 135 1.72 -7.45 -9.55
C ARG A 135 0.99 -6.19 -9.98
N PHE A 136 1.60 -5.06 -9.65
CA PHE A 136 1.11 -3.74 -10.01
C PHE A 136 1.84 -3.22 -11.24
N ILE A 137 1.12 -2.55 -12.12
CA ILE A 137 1.66 -1.89 -13.31
C ILE A 137 1.06 -0.49 -13.38
N ALA A 138 1.90 0.54 -13.26
CA ALA A 138 1.50 1.94 -13.31
C ALA A 138 2.24 2.66 -14.45
N GLY A 139 1.51 3.38 -15.29
CA GLY A 139 2.08 4.16 -16.39
C GLY A 139 2.67 5.51 -15.95
N ARG A 140 2.35 5.94 -14.72
CA ARG A 140 2.86 7.16 -14.06
C ARG A 140 2.89 6.95 -12.56
N PRO A 141 3.72 7.71 -11.82
CA PRO A 141 3.73 7.63 -10.37
C PRO A 141 2.36 7.87 -9.75
N GLY A 142 2.04 7.09 -8.73
CA GLY A 142 0.83 7.16 -7.94
C GLY A 142 1.04 6.59 -6.54
N VAL A 143 -0.05 6.42 -5.80
CA VAL A 143 -0.03 5.91 -4.43
C VAL A 143 -1.10 4.84 -4.24
N ALA A 144 -0.68 3.70 -3.70
CA ALA A 144 -1.59 2.67 -3.22
C ALA A 144 -1.36 2.40 -1.72
N LEU A 145 -2.42 2.00 -1.04
CA LEU A 145 -2.37 1.42 0.30
C LEU A 145 -2.61 -0.08 0.18
N VAL A 146 -1.88 -0.87 0.95
CA VAL A 146 -2.15 -2.31 1.11
C VAL A 146 -2.34 -2.60 2.59
N GLN A 147 -3.49 -3.17 2.94
CA GLN A 147 -3.73 -3.71 4.27
C GLN A 147 -3.33 -5.19 4.28
N THR A 148 -2.44 -5.55 5.17
CA THR A 148 -1.89 -6.91 5.28
C THR A 148 -1.42 -7.21 6.70
N VAL A 149 -0.69 -8.32 6.85
CA VAL A 149 0.04 -8.70 8.06
C VAL A 149 1.52 -8.36 7.88
N LEU A 150 2.16 -7.87 8.93
CA LEU A 150 3.60 -7.58 8.92
C LEU A 150 4.40 -8.79 8.43
N GLY A 151 5.23 -8.59 7.43
CA GLY A 151 6.01 -9.64 6.78
C GLY A 151 7.45 -9.22 6.47
N GLU A 152 8.16 -10.09 5.78
CA GLU A 152 9.57 -9.88 5.44
C GLU A 152 9.81 -8.72 4.47
N LEU A 153 8.81 -8.36 3.68
CA LEU A 153 8.87 -7.23 2.75
C LEU A 153 8.39 -5.91 3.35
N SER A 154 7.80 -5.95 4.55
CA SER A 154 7.33 -4.75 5.25
C SER A 154 8.51 -3.93 5.77
N VAL A 155 8.51 -2.64 5.50
CA VAL A 155 9.58 -1.71 5.90
C VAL A 155 9.06 -0.79 7.00
N GLU A 156 9.57 -0.96 8.22
CA GLU A 156 9.28 -0.08 9.36
C GLU A 156 10.37 0.98 9.48
N LYS A 157 10.05 2.24 9.16
CA LYS A 157 10.97 3.39 9.24
C LYS A 157 10.28 4.60 9.91
N TRP A 158 9.77 4.38 11.12
CA TRP A 158 8.97 5.33 11.87
C TRP A 158 9.61 6.70 12.08
N ALA A 159 10.93 6.74 12.30
CA ALA A 159 11.66 7.99 12.48
C ALA A 159 11.63 8.90 11.23
N ASP A 160 11.50 8.30 10.05
CA ASP A 160 11.51 9.03 8.78
C ASP A 160 10.13 9.51 8.35
N ILE A 161 9.07 8.83 8.82
CA ILE A 161 7.70 9.05 8.34
C ILE A 161 6.79 9.74 9.37
N CYS A 162 7.11 9.68 10.68
CA CYS A 162 6.32 10.37 11.69
C CYS A 162 6.41 11.88 11.49
N VAL A 163 5.25 12.54 11.61
CA VAL A 163 5.16 14.00 11.62
C VAL A 163 5.44 14.47 13.06
N HIS A 164 6.40 15.38 13.22
CA HIS A 164 6.79 15.99 14.49
C HIS A 164 6.56 17.49 14.44
#